data_691fb386970435594500934abb71ccbc
#
_entry.id   691fb386970435594500934abb71ccbc
#
_cell.length_a   1.000
_cell.length_b   1.000
_cell.length_c   1.000
_cell.angle_alpha   90.00
_cell.angle_beta   90.00
_cell.angle_gamma   90.00
#
_symmetry.space_group_name_H-M   'P 1'
#
loop_
_entity.id
_entity.type
_entity.pdbx_description
1 polymer ?
#
loop_
_entity_poly.entity_id
_entity_poly.type
_entity_poly.pdbx_seq_one_letter_code
_entity_poly.pdbx_strand_id
1 'polypeptide(L)'
;MKFQGVVTPDGLFVDLWGPVSGTRHDNYMLAQSGLMPKLATLISPSGHPYCLYGDPAYGLSNHLVCPFSAASVGPLSPEMADFNKRMSHCRVTVEWGFKEMTGLWAFVNMKPQQKFLLSPVAKQYRVATLLSNWHSCLDGGNEISQYFGVLPPTFEEYLCV
;
A
#
# COMPACT_ATOMS: atom_id res chain seq x y z
N MET A 1 -9.85 -11.99 -6.72
CA MET A 1 -9.66 -10.57 -7.05
C MET A 1 -8.43 -10.06 -6.32
N LYS A 2 -7.69 -9.12 -6.92
CA LYS A 2 -6.52 -8.45 -6.31
C LYS A 2 -6.74 -6.94 -6.29
N PHE A 3 -6.21 -6.31 -5.26
CA PHE A 3 -6.08 -4.85 -5.13
C PHE A 3 -4.61 -4.50 -4.90
N GLN A 4 -4.20 -3.35 -5.40
CA GLN A 4 -2.92 -2.71 -5.10
C GLN A 4 -3.20 -1.55 -4.15
N GLY A 5 -2.53 -1.52 -3.00
CA GLY A 5 -2.62 -0.43 -2.04
C GLY A 5 -1.26 0.18 -1.77
N VAL A 6 -1.24 1.48 -1.50
CA VAL A 6 -0.09 2.20 -0.96
C VAL A 6 -0.48 2.74 0.40
N VAL A 7 0.33 2.43 1.40
CA VAL A 7 0.14 2.86 2.78
C VAL A 7 1.36 3.68 3.21
N THR A 8 1.12 4.79 3.87
CA THR A 8 2.14 5.66 4.44
C THR A 8 2.47 5.28 5.89
N PRO A 9 3.63 5.69 6.43
CA PRO A 9 4.03 5.38 7.81
C PRO A 9 3.05 5.84 8.89
N ASP A 10 2.22 6.83 8.62
CA ASP A 10 1.13 7.29 9.50
C ASP A 10 -0.09 6.37 9.50
N GLY A 11 -0.03 5.26 8.77
CA GLY A 11 -1.07 4.23 8.72
C GLY A 11 -2.20 4.50 7.74
N LEU A 12 -2.10 5.52 6.90
CA LEU A 12 -3.15 5.88 5.96
C LEU A 12 -2.93 5.23 4.58
N PHE A 13 -4.00 4.78 3.96
CA PHE A 13 -4.01 4.41 2.55
C PHE A 13 -4.03 5.69 1.69
N VAL A 14 -3.00 5.89 0.89
CA VAL A 14 -2.89 7.05 -0.02
C VAL A 14 -3.22 6.71 -1.46
N ASP A 15 -3.20 5.43 -1.83
CA ASP A 15 -3.67 4.94 -3.13
C ASP A 15 -4.27 3.54 -2.99
N LEU A 16 -5.37 3.31 -3.70
CA LEU A 16 -5.99 1.99 -3.84
C LEU A 16 -6.47 1.81 -5.27
N TRP A 17 -5.92 0.81 -5.95
CA TRP A 17 -6.29 0.46 -7.31
C TRP A 17 -6.74 -1.00 -7.43
N GLY A 18 -7.76 -1.24 -8.24
CA GLY A 18 -8.36 -2.55 -8.45
C GLY A 18 -9.91 -2.45 -8.46
N PRO A 19 -10.63 -3.58 -8.46
CA PRO A 19 -10.13 -4.95 -8.47
C PRO A 19 -9.67 -5.42 -9.86
N VAL A 20 -8.73 -6.34 -9.87
CA VAL A 20 -8.36 -7.10 -11.07
C VAL A 20 -8.52 -8.60 -10.84
N SER A 21 -8.55 -9.38 -11.93
CA SER A 21 -8.53 -10.84 -11.83
C SER A 21 -7.29 -11.30 -11.05
N GLY A 22 -7.46 -12.26 -10.14
CA GLY A 22 -6.37 -12.86 -9.38
C GLY A 22 -5.26 -13.51 -10.22
N THR A 23 -5.55 -13.80 -11.51
CA THR A 23 -4.60 -14.38 -12.47
C THR A 23 -3.64 -13.34 -13.07
N ARG A 24 -3.89 -12.04 -12.90
CA ARG A 24 -3.03 -10.98 -13.41
C ARG A 24 -1.76 -10.85 -12.57
N HIS A 25 -0.63 -10.62 -13.24
CA HIS A 25 0.64 -10.34 -12.60
C HIS A 25 0.66 -8.94 -11.95
N ASP A 26 1.45 -8.79 -10.90
CA ASP A 26 1.51 -7.54 -10.13
C ASP A 26 2.11 -6.39 -10.98
N ASN A 27 3.04 -6.68 -11.88
CA ASN A 27 3.55 -5.71 -12.86
C ASN A 27 2.45 -5.15 -13.79
N TYR A 28 1.46 -5.97 -14.17
CA TYR A 28 0.30 -5.49 -14.91
C TYR A 28 -0.49 -4.49 -14.07
N MET A 29 -0.69 -4.77 -12.78
CA MET A 29 -1.41 -3.88 -11.88
C MET A 29 -0.68 -2.54 -11.75
N LEU A 30 0.62 -2.55 -11.53
CA LEU A 30 1.44 -1.34 -11.44
C LEU A 30 1.36 -0.49 -12.72
N ALA A 31 1.47 -1.12 -13.89
CA ALA A 31 1.40 -0.43 -15.17
C ALA A 31 0.02 0.23 -15.42
N GLN A 32 -1.06 -0.44 -15.00
CA GLN A 32 -2.43 0.05 -15.23
C GLN A 32 -2.93 1.03 -14.15
N SER A 33 -2.34 1.02 -12.95
CA SER A 33 -2.78 1.86 -11.84
C SER A 33 -2.53 3.36 -12.02
N GLY A 34 -1.61 3.73 -12.92
CA GLY A 34 -1.15 5.12 -13.07
C GLY A 34 -0.37 5.63 -11.85
N LEU A 35 0.07 4.74 -10.96
CA LEU A 35 0.77 5.10 -9.73
C LEU A 35 2.14 5.73 -10.01
N MET A 36 2.90 5.18 -10.96
CA MET A 36 4.25 5.68 -11.27
C MET A 36 4.26 7.12 -11.79
N PRO A 37 3.38 7.52 -12.76
CA PRO A 37 3.23 8.92 -13.14
C PRO A 37 2.85 9.86 -11.99
N LYS A 38 1.98 9.42 -11.08
CA LYS A 38 1.61 10.21 -9.88
C LYS A 38 2.84 10.43 -8.99
N LEU A 39 3.60 9.37 -8.69
CA LEU A 39 4.81 9.48 -7.86
C LEU A 39 5.86 10.40 -8.47
N ALA A 40 6.02 10.39 -9.78
CA ALA A 40 6.98 11.24 -10.49
C ALA A 40 6.70 12.75 -10.34
N THR A 41 5.45 13.12 -9.99
CA THR A 41 5.06 14.51 -9.75
C THR A 41 5.20 14.92 -8.28
N LEU A 42 5.42 13.97 -7.37
CA LEU A 42 5.50 14.23 -5.94
C LEU A 42 6.95 14.44 -5.51
N ILE A 43 7.18 15.58 -4.86
CA ILE A 43 8.48 15.94 -4.29
C ILE A 43 8.28 16.19 -2.80
N SER A 44 9.18 15.64 -1.99
CA SER A 44 9.17 15.86 -0.54
C SER A 44 9.50 17.31 -0.19
N PRO A 45 9.15 17.81 1.01
CA PRO A 45 9.54 19.14 1.47
C PRO A 45 11.06 19.39 1.42
N SER A 46 11.87 18.33 1.46
CA SER A 46 13.34 18.41 1.33
C SER A 46 13.84 18.42 -0.13
N GLY A 47 12.93 18.46 -1.13
CA GLY A 47 13.28 18.50 -2.55
C GLY A 47 13.64 17.14 -3.18
N HIS A 48 13.50 16.04 -2.43
CA HIS A 48 13.77 14.70 -2.94
C HIS A 48 12.50 14.00 -3.46
N PRO A 49 12.60 13.17 -4.52
CA PRO A 49 11.48 12.39 -4.99
C PRO A 49 11.05 11.35 -3.96
N TYR A 50 9.77 11.08 -3.88
CA TYR A 50 9.27 9.96 -3.08
C TYR A 50 9.59 8.62 -3.75
N CYS A 51 9.85 7.63 -2.91
CA CYS A 51 10.14 6.26 -3.32
C CYS A 51 9.23 5.29 -2.56
N LEU A 52 8.71 4.29 -3.25
CA LEU A 52 7.93 3.22 -2.63
C LEU A 52 8.79 1.97 -2.45
N TYR A 53 8.50 1.21 -1.42
CA TYR A 53 8.97 -0.16 -1.26
C TYR A 53 7.96 -1.13 -1.87
N GLY A 54 8.36 -1.76 -2.99
CA GLY A 54 7.51 -2.68 -3.74
C GLY A 54 7.88 -4.15 -3.52
N ASP A 55 6.99 -5.01 -4.02
CA ASP A 55 7.25 -6.45 -4.12
C ASP A 55 8.40 -6.72 -5.13
N PRO A 56 9.19 -7.80 -4.95
CA PRO A 56 10.25 -8.17 -5.90
C PRO A 56 9.78 -8.28 -7.35
N ALA A 57 8.50 -8.59 -7.56
CA ALA A 57 7.91 -8.72 -8.88
C ALA A 57 7.85 -7.40 -9.68
N TYR A 58 7.92 -6.24 -9.02
CA TYR A 58 7.78 -4.94 -9.70
C TYR A 58 9.05 -4.44 -10.38
N GLY A 59 10.23 -4.92 -9.97
CA GLY A 59 11.51 -4.42 -10.45
C GLY A 59 11.89 -3.04 -9.91
N LEU A 60 13.12 -2.59 -10.23
CA LEU A 60 13.64 -1.30 -9.78
C LEU A 60 13.27 -0.18 -10.73
N SER A 61 12.95 0.99 -10.18
CA SER A 61 12.79 2.23 -10.94
C SER A 61 13.20 3.44 -10.07
N ASN A 62 13.16 4.65 -10.64
CA ASN A 62 13.51 5.88 -9.90
C ASN A 62 12.60 6.15 -8.70
N HIS A 63 11.41 5.58 -8.67
CA HIS A 63 10.41 5.78 -7.61
C HIS A 63 9.97 4.49 -6.94
N LEU A 64 10.63 3.36 -7.25
CA LEU A 64 10.27 2.07 -6.71
C LEU A 64 11.52 1.26 -6.37
N VAL A 65 11.67 0.94 -5.11
CA VAL A 65 12.73 0.11 -4.57
C VAL A 65 12.20 -1.29 -4.30
N CYS A 66 12.91 -2.30 -4.77
CA CYS A 66 12.57 -3.70 -4.56
C CYS A 66 13.73 -4.43 -3.88
N PRO A 67 13.47 -5.58 -3.23
CA PRO A 67 14.54 -6.39 -2.66
C PRO A 67 15.57 -6.81 -3.72
N PHE A 68 16.82 -6.89 -3.33
CA PHE A 68 17.87 -7.49 -4.14
C PHE A 68 17.57 -8.96 -4.40
N SER A 69 17.66 -9.38 -5.65
CA SER A 69 17.45 -10.77 -6.06
C SER A 69 18.77 -11.40 -6.46
N ALA A 70 19.07 -12.57 -5.93
CA ALA A 70 20.25 -13.33 -6.33
C ALA A 70 20.27 -13.65 -7.83
N ALA A 71 19.11 -13.72 -8.47
CA ALA A 71 19.00 -13.90 -9.93
C ALA A 71 19.47 -12.66 -10.70
N SER A 72 19.39 -11.47 -10.11
CA SER A 72 19.77 -10.21 -10.76
C SER A 72 21.20 -9.76 -10.45
N VAL A 73 21.66 -10.01 -9.19
CA VAL A 73 22.94 -9.45 -8.70
C VAL A 73 23.96 -10.54 -8.31
N GLY A 74 23.63 -11.81 -8.47
CA GLY A 74 24.45 -12.93 -7.97
C GLY A 74 24.26 -13.14 -6.46
N PRO A 75 25.21 -13.82 -5.80
CA PRO A 75 25.14 -14.07 -4.34
C PRO A 75 24.97 -12.75 -3.59
N LEU A 76 24.00 -12.71 -2.67
CA LEU A 76 23.73 -11.52 -1.87
C LEU A 76 24.85 -11.29 -0.86
N SER A 77 25.33 -10.05 -0.77
CA SER A 77 26.21 -9.65 0.33
C SER A 77 25.42 -9.59 1.66
N PRO A 78 26.13 -9.62 2.83
CA PRO A 78 25.47 -9.44 4.12
C PRO A 78 24.63 -8.15 4.21
N GLU A 79 25.11 -7.05 3.63
CA GLU A 79 24.43 -5.75 3.60
C GLU A 79 23.14 -5.81 2.76
N MET A 80 23.21 -6.48 1.59
CA MET A 80 22.01 -6.69 0.74
C MET A 80 20.98 -7.57 1.45
N ALA A 81 21.43 -8.60 2.17
CA ALA A 81 20.54 -9.46 2.95
C ALA A 81 19.89 -8.70 4.11
N ASP A 82 20.64 -7.84 4.83
CA ASP A 82 20.09 -7.01 5.91
C ASP A 82 19.10 -5.96 5.35
N PHE A 83 19.44 -5.33 4.23
CA PHE A 83 18.52 -4.42 3.53
C PHE A 83 17.20 -5.12 3.17
N ASN A 84 17.27 -6.29 2.53
CA ASN A 84 16.10 -7.06 2.17
C ASN A 84 15.24 -7.42 3.39
N LYS A 85 15.87 -7.78 4.50
CA LYS A 85 15.18 -8.09 5.77
C LYS A 85 14.43 -6.88 6.30
N ARG A 86 15.09 -5.72 6.41
CA ARG A 86 14.48 -4.46 6.89
C ARG A 86 13.33 -4.04 5.98
N MET A 87 13.54 -4.08 4.67
CA MET A 87 12.54 -3.73 3.67
C MET A 87 11.31 -4.66 3.76
N SER A 88 11.52 -5.96 3.97
CA SER A 88 10.42 -6.91 4.15
C SER A 88 9.57 -6.58 5.38
N HIS A 89 10.18 -6.15 6.48
CA HIS A 89 9.47 -5.72 7.68
C HIS A 89 8.60 -4.47 7.42
N CYS A 90 9.12 -3.48 6.68
CA CYS A 90 8.31 -2.32 6.30
C CYS A 90 7.17 -2.70 5.35
N ARG A 91 7.42 -3.57 4.38
CA ARG A 91 6.43 -3.95 3.37
C ARG A 91 5.24 -4.71 3.95
N VAL A 92 5.45 -5.53 4.98
CA VAL A 92 4.38 -6.32 5.60
C VAL A 92 3.29 -5.43 6.22
N THR A 93 3.58 -4.18 6.54
CA THR A 93 2.61 -3.24 7.11
C THR A 93 1.42 -2.97 6.19
N VAL A 94 1.60 -3.07 4.86
CA VAL A 94 0.50 -2.97 3.89
C VAL A 94 -0.51 -4.11 4.09
N GLU A 95 -0.03 -5.31 4.43
CA GLU A 95 -0.88 -6.47 4.72
C GLU A 95 -1.69 -6.22 6.01
N TRP A 96 -1.08 -5.56 7.02
CA TRP A 96 -1.79 -5.15 8.24
C TRP A 96 -2.91 -4.17 7.93
N GLY A 97 -2.66 -3.17 7.08
CA GLY A 97 -3.69 -2.22 6.67
C GLY A 97 -4.89 -2.91 5.98
N PHE A 98 -4.63 -3.85 5.07
CA PHE A 98 -5.72 -4.63 4.46
C PHE A 98 -6.44 -5.52 5.48
N LYS A 99 -5.72 -6.14 6.41
CA LYS A 99 -6.29 -6.96 7.49
C LYS A 99 -7.18 -6.12 8.41
N GLU A 100 -6.71 -4.96 8.83
CA GLU A 100 -7.47 -4.01 9.65
C GLU A 100 -8.75 -3.56 8.92
N MET A 101 -8.62 -3.09 7.67
CA MET A 101 -9.76 -2.68 6.84
C MET A 101 -10.81 -3.79 6.71
N THR A 102 -10.41 -5.02 6.45
CA THR A 102 -11.35 -6.15 6.33
C THR A 102 -11.90 -6.59 7.67
N GLY A 103 -11.21 -6.34 8.77
CA GLY A 103 -11.68 -6.59 10.13
C GLY A 103 -12.72 -5.57 10.58
N LEU A 104 -12.48 -4.29 10.31
CA LEU A 104 -13.40 -3.20 10.66
C LEU A 104 -14.69 -3.22 9.83
N TRP A 105 -14.59 -3.54 8.55
CA TRP A 105 -15.70 -3.40 7.60
C TRP A 105 -16.17 -4.75 7.06
N ALA A 106 -17.16 -5.35 7.70
CA ALA A 106 -17.70 -6.66 7.36
C ALA A 106 -18.16 -6.76 5.88
N PHE A 107 -18.62 -5.66 5.26
CA PHE A 107 -19.11 -5.67 3.88
C PHE A 107 -17.99 -5.92 2.84
N VAL A 108 -16.71 -5.68 3.18
CA VAL A 108 -15.57 -6.05 2.31
C VAL A 108 -15.01 -7.43 2.63
N ASN A 109 -15.38 -8.03 3.76
CA ASN A 109 -14.93 -9.36 4.16
C ASN A 109 -15.84 -10.49 3.64
N MET A 110 -17.04 -10.19 3.16
CA MET A 110 -18.03 -11.17 2.70
C MET A 110 -17.66 -11.74 1.31
N LYS A 111 -16.54 -12.49 1.24
CA LYS A 111 -16.04 -13.12 0.00
C LYS A 111 -17.09 -13.89 -0.83
N PRO A 112 -18.03 -14.66 -0.25
CA PRO A 112 -19.04 -15.39 -1.03
C PRO A 112 -20.00 -14.48 -1.80
N GLN A 113 -20.21 -13.25 -1.34
CA GLN A 113 -21.14 -12.28 -1.95
C GLN A 113 -20.44 -11.33 -2.94
N GLN A 114 -19.10 -11.33 -2.97
CA GLN A 114 -18.30 -10.49 -3.87
C GLN A 114 -18.15 -11.18 -5.23
N LYS A 115 -19.18 -11.07 -6.07
CA LYS A 115 -19.11 -11.61 -7.44
C LYS A 115 -18.49 -10.57 -8.37
N PHE A 116 -17.41 -10.95 -9.06
CA PHE A 116 -16.76 -10.11 -10.08
C PHE A 116 -17.83 -9.71 -11.13
N LEU A 117 -17.88 -8.42 -11.48
CA LEU A 117 -18.84 -7.78 -12.39
C LEU A 117 -20.31 -7.73 -11.91
N LEU A 118 -20.72 -8.46 -10.88
CA LEU A 118 -22.08 -8.45 -10.37
C LEU A 118 -22.25 -7.65 -9.08
N SER A 119 -21.16 -7.41 -8.35
CA SER A 119 -21.15 -6.62 -7.12
C SER A 119 -20.25 -5.39 -7.32
N PRO A 120 -20.56 -4.22 -6.70
CA PRO A 120 -19.74 -3.01 -6.81
C PRO A 120 -18.48 -3.08 -5.93
N VAL A 121 -17.72 -4.18 -6.03
CA VAL A 121 -16.59 -4.50 -5.14
C VAL A 121 -15.55 -3.36 -5.12
N ALA A 122 -15.25 -2.77 -6.27
CA ALA A 122 -14.33 -1.63 -6.35
C ALA A 122 -14.79 -0.45 -5.48
N LYS A 123 -16.08 -0.11 -5.52
CA LYS A 123 -16.66 0.96 -4.71
C LYS A 123 -16.62 0.62 -3.23
N GLN A 124 -16.97 -0.63 -2.88
CA GLN A 124 -16.95 -1.12 -1.50
C GLN A 124 -15.55 -1.00 -0.89
N TYR A 125 -14.51 -1.46 -1.59
CA TYR A 125 -13.13 -1.35 -1.10
C TYR A 125 -12.66 0.10 -0.98
N ARG A 126 -12.99 0.97 -1.94
CA ARG A 126 -12.65 2.41 -1.85
C ARG A 126 -13.33 3.09 -0.66
N VAL A 127 -14.61 2.79 -0.44
CA VAL A 127 -15.33 3.31 0.74
C VAL A 127 -14.71 2.79 2.03
N ALA A 128 -14.43 1.49 2.11
CA ALA A 128 -13.77 0.90 3.27
C ALA A 128 -12.42 1.54 3.55
N THR A 129 -11.61 1.81 2.51
CA THR A 129 -10.32 2.50 2.62
C THR A 129 -10.47 3.91 3.20
N LEU A 130 -11.42 4.70 2.69
CA LEU A 130 -11.70 6.03 3.23
C LEU A 130 -12.16 5.98 4.68
N LEU A 131 -13.06 5.05 5.01
CA LEU A 131 -13.55 4.88 6.37
C LEU A 131 -12.45 4.40 7.32
N SER A 132 -11.52 3.55 6.85
CA SER A 132 -10.36 3.13 7.64
C SER A 132 -9.42 4.30 7.92
N ASN A 133 -9.16 5.16 6.93
CA ASN A 133 -8.38 6.38 7.14
C ASN A 133 -9.04 7.29 8.17
N TRP A 134 -10.35 7.51 8.06
CA TRP A 134 -11.09 8.30 9.03
C TRP A 134 -11.03 7.72 10.44
N HIS A 135 -11.19 6.40 10.55
CA HIS A 135 -11.06 5.70 11.82
C HIS A 135 -9.68 5.94 12.44
N SER A 136 -8.60 5.75 11.66
CA SER A 136 -7.24 5.99 12.13
C SER A 136 -7.01 7.45 12.57
N CYS A 137 -7.56 8.44 11.85
CA CYS A 137 -7.47 9.84 12.24
C CYS A 137 -8.25 10.16 13.52
N LEU A 138 -9.44 9.57 13.71
CA LEU A 138 -10.27 9.77 14.89
C LEU A 138 -9.68 9.11 16.14
N ASP A 139 -9.10 7.91 15.98
CA ASP A 139 -8.50 7.14 17.08
C ASP A 139 -7.07 7.59 17.42
N GLY A 140 -6.51 8.53 16.64
CA GLY A 140 -5.14 9.01 16.82
C GLY A 140 -4.07 8.01 16.39
N GLY A 141 -4.41 7.04 15.55
CA GLY A 141 -3.47 6.09 14.96
C GLY A 141 -4.01 4.66 14.84
N ASN A 142 -3.18 3.80 14.25
CA ASN A 142 -3.43 2.38 14.08
C ASN A 142 -2.14 1.57 14.30
N GLU A 143 -2.18 0.25 14.06
CA GLU A 143 -1.02 -0.64 14.23
C GLU A 143 0.19 -0.17 13.40
N ILE A 144 -0.04 0.35 12.19
CA ILE A 144 1.03 0.81 11.28
C ILE A 144 1.67 2.11 11.82
N SER A 145 0.86 3.09 12.19
CA SER A 145 1.33 4.36 12.74
C SER A 145 2.14 4.16 14.03
N GLN A 146 1.70 3.21 14.87
CA GLN A 146 2.42 2.83 16.08
C GLN A 146 3.76 2.14 15.76
N TYR A 147 3.78 1.26 14.76
CA TYR A 147 5.01 0.58 14.32
C TYR A 147 6.08 1.56 13.83
N PHE A 148 5.69 2.58 13.05
CA PHE A 148 6.62 3.58 12.55
C PHE A 148 6.84 4.76 13.50
N GLY A 149 6.02 4.91 14.55
CA GLY A 149 6.06 6.06 15.45
C GLY A 149 5.64 7.37 14.78
N VAL A 150 4.77 7.29 13.76
CA VAL A 150 4.27 8.45 12.99
C VAL A 150 2.77 8.53 13.17
N LEU A 151 2.29 9.60 13.81
CA LEU A 151 0.87 9.80 14.01
C LEU A 151 0.18 10.25 12.72
N PRO A 152 -1.06 9.79 12.45
CA PRO A 152 -1.87 10.35 11.37
C PRO A 152 -2.24 11.81 11.70
N PRO A 153 -2.67 12.60 10.68
CA PRO A 153 -3.28 13.89 10.92
C PRO A 153 -4.55 13.75 11.74
N THR A 154 -4.97 14.82 12.39
CA THR A 154 -6.31 14.86 12.99
C THR A 154 -7.38 14.72 11.92
N PHE A 155 -8.59 14.34 12.34
CA PHE A 155 -9.70 14.19 11.38
C PHE A 155 -10.04 15.50 10.65
N GLU A 156 -9.94 16.62 11.35
CA GLU A 156 -10.13 17.95 10.78
C GLU A 156 -9.06 18.30 9.73
N GLU A 157 -7.79 18.02 10.04
CA GLU A 157 -6.68 18.23 9.10
C GLU A 157 -6.82 17.34 7.85
N TYR A 158 -7.24 16.08 8.04
CA TYR A 158 -7.45 15.14 6.93
C TYR A 158 -8.55 15.60 5.97
N LEU A 159 -9.60 16.26 6.47
CA LEU A 159 -10.74 16.73 5.68
C LEU A 159 -10.54 18.15 5.09
N CYS A 160 -9.67 18.97 5.67
CA CYS A 160 -9.45 20.37 5.25
C CYS A 160 -8.40 20.52 4.14
N VAL A 161 -8.01 19.45 3.50
CA VAL A 161 -7.05 19.46 2.38
C VAL A 161 -7.72 19.88 1.08
#